data_3c22f7d7c14f58bfa103521968ec824a
#
_entry.id   3c22f7d7c14f58bfa103521968ec824a
#
_cell.length_a   1.000
_cell.length_b   1.000
_cell.length_c   1.000
_cell.angle_alpha   90.00
_cell.angle_beta   90.00
_cell.angle_gamma   90.00
#
_symmetry.space_group_name_H-M   'P 1'
#
loop_
_entity.id
_entity.type
_entity.pdbx_description
1 polymer ?
#
loop_
_entity_poly.entity_id
_entity_poly.type
_entity_poly.pdbx_seq_one_letter_code
_entity_poly.pdbx_strand_id
1 'polypeptide(L)'
;MGGGISGIGAAQLASYLGANVFLSDNKIIHHDFKHCISYEEKAHTEKCYECDFAIISPGIPTNNTFFNQFKERDIQLISEIEFASWYTDAPIIGITGSNGKSTTVSILDSIFSHEYESTYMGGNIGTPFSLNVLNENKYNAKNAIHILELSSFQLERIKKFKPYIACILNLSADHLDRYPSIADYYNAKLNITKNLDKKCYLVYNKQNENFYVGLEEKTNIIKFNAGISDSDLFFNNSKIVHSKKNTALIDYEKIQLQGSHNIENILACIQIAKIFNINKTTIKNIIENFKPLNHRMELVKTNDGITYINDSKATNTESAIKAIQSSDKRTILILGGYSKGEIDYRESLGMKFDNISHIICYGLEGKNIYDQLKDKYKCKYIGEFKDAVKTSIQLAEINHRVLLSPACSSYDQFNNFEERGNKFKQIVKEHTSI
;
A
#
# COMPACT_ATOMS: atom_id res chain seq x y z
N MET A 1 15.94 -0.29 -16.29
CA MET A 1 14.99 -1.10 -17.08
C MET A 1 13.58 -0.82 -16.60
N GLY A 2 12.66 -0.58 -17.57
CA GLY A 2 11.31 -0.08 -17.33
C GLY A 2 11.23 1.44 -17.45
N GLY A 3 10.48 1.93 -18.45
CA GLY A 3 10.22 3.36 -18.74
C GLY A 3 9.00 3.93 -18.00
N GLY A 4 8.55 3.28 -16.95
CA GLY A 4 7.53 3.79 -16.03
C GLY A 4 8.11 4.85 -15.07
N ILE A 5 7.24 5.40 -14.19
CA ILE A 5 7.58 6.50 -13.29
C ILE A 5 8.87 6.24 -12.47
N SER A 6 9.02 5.01 -11.92
CA SER A 6 10.20 4.66 -11.10
C SER A 6 11.49 4.59 -11.93
N GLY A 7 11.44 3.98 -13.12
CA GLY A 7 12.62 3.88 -13.98
C GLY A 7 13.07 5.24 -14.51
N ILE A 8 12.13 6.11 -14.82
CA ILE A 8 12.35 7.49 -15.20
C ILE A 8 13.00 8.28 -14.07
N GLY A 9 12.46 8.17 -12.86
CA GLY A 9 13.03 8.83 -11.70
C GLY A 9 14.46 8.38 -11.45
N ALA A 10 14.73 7.08 -11.52
CA ALA A 10 16.08 6.54 -11.39
C ALA A 10 17.03 7.08 -12.48
N ALA A 11 16.56 7.13 -13.73
CA ALA A 11 17.33 7.64 -14.85
C ALA A 11 17.67 9.14 -14.69
N GLN A 12 16.71 9.95 -14.21
CA GLN A 12 16.94 11.39 -13.96
C GLN A 12 17.93 11.61 -12.82
N LEU A 13 17.81 10.86 -11.71
CA LEU A 13 18.78 10.95 -10.62
C LEU A 13 20.17 10.53 -11.09
N ALA A 14 20.29 9.39 -11.78
CA ALA A 14 21.58 8.92 -12.29
C ALA A 14 22.23 9.92 -13.24
N SER A 15 21.46 10.51 -14.18
CA SER A 15 21.94 11.53 -15.09
C SER A 15 22.39 12.81 -14.35
N TYR A 16 21.63 13.24 -13.34
CA TYR A 16 22.02 14.39 -12.50
C TYR A 16 23.35 14.16 -11.76
N LEU A 17 23.62 12.91 -11.38
CA LEU A 17 24.86 12.49 -10.73
C LEU A 17 26.02 12.28 -11.72
N GLY A 18 25.81 12.51 -13.02
CA GLY A 18 26.84 12.40 -14.06
C GLY A 18 27.05 10.99 -14.60
N ALA A 19 26.15 10.04 -14.33
CA ALA A 19 26.23 8.70 -14.88
C ALA A 19 25.81 8.65 -16.36
N ASN A 20 26.39 7.73 -17.12
CA ASN A 20 25.89 7.36 -18.44
C ASN A 20 24.67 6.46 -18.28
N VAL A 21 23.50 6.93 -18.76
CA VAL A 21 22.24 6.23 -18.56
C VAL A 21 21.71 5.67 -19.88
N PHE A 22 21.40 4.37 -19.88
CA PHE A 22 20.65 3.70 -20.93
C PHE A 22 19.32 3.22 -20.38
N LEU A 23 18.20 3.74 -20.91
CA LEU A 23 16.85 3.38 -20.51
C LEU A 23 16.23 2.40 -21.52
N SER A 24 15.75 1.25 -21.06
CA SER A 24 15.17 0.22 -21.93
C SER A 24 13.77 -0.17 -21.45
N ASP A 25 12.79 -0.24 -22.35
CA ASP A 25 11.43 -0.71 -22.09
C ASP A 25 10.85 -1.50 -23.28
N ASN A 26 10.08 -2.54 -22.98
CA ASN A 26 9.33 -3.31 -23.98
C ASN A 26 8.13 -2.56 -24.57
N LYS A 27 7.78 -1.40 -24.01
CA LYS A 27 6.70 -0.52 -24.46
C LYS A 27 7.26 0.82 -24.93
N ILE A 28 6.39 1.64 -25.50
CA ILE A 28 6.72 3.04 -25.82
C ILE A 28 6.86 3.83 -24.53
N ILE A 29 7.91 4.64 -24.42
CA ILE A 29 8.18 5.49 -23.27
C ILE A 29 7.54 6.86 -23.53
N HIS A 30 6.47 7.16 -22.79
CA HIS A 30 5.68 8.40 -23.00
C HIS A 30 6.22 9.61 -22.22
N HIS A 31 7.53 9.82 -22.21
CA HIS A 31 8.13 10.95 -21.51
C HIS A 31 9.19 11.65 -22.35
N ASP A 32 9.32 12.95 -22.17
CA ASP A 32 10.31 13.76 -22.90
C ASP A 32 11.67 13.70 -22.21
N PHE A 33 12.52 12.75 -22.62
CA PHE A 33 13.89 12.58 -22.11
C PHE A 33 14.97 13.08 -23.06
N LYS A 34 14.61 13.80 -24.08
CA LYS A 34 15.38 13.97 -25.32
C LYS A 34 16.79 14.56 -25.17
N HIS A 35 17.20 15.00 -23.98
CA HIS A 35 18.43 15.78 -23.90
C HIS A 35 19.63 15.15 -23.19
N CYS A 36 19.47 14.04 -22.44
CA CYS A 36 20.57 13.49 -21.61
C CYS A 36 20.66 11.96 -21.50
N ILE A 37 19.76 11.19 -22.11
CA ILE A 37 19.68 9.74 -21.88
C ILE A 37 19.56 9.02 -23.21
N SER A 38 20.42 8.01 -23.45
CA SER A 38 20.20 7.06 -24.54
C SER A 38 19.12 6.06 -24.12
N TYR A 39 18.23 5.67 -25.05
CA TYR A 39 17.13 4.77 -24.74
C TYR A 39 16.77 3.84 -25.90
N GLU A 40 16.05 2.77 -25.57
CA GLU A 40 15.38 1.90 -26.53
C GLU A 40 13.95 1.59 -26.08
N GLU A 41 13.09 1.35 -27.06
CA GLU A 41 11.68 1.04 -26.87
C GLU A 41 11.30 -0.23 -27.62
N LYS A 42 10.23 -0.89 -27.15
CA LYS A 42 9.66 -2.11 -27.77
C LYS A 42 10.60 -3.31 -27.80
N ALA A 43 11.71 -3.24 -27.09
CA ALA A 43 12.70 -4.31 -27.01
C ALA A 43 13.60 -4.15 -25.79
N HIS A 44 14.28 -5.25 -25.41
CA HIS A 44 15.47 -5.23 -24.59
C HIS A 44 16.59 -5.86 -25.38
N THR A 45 17.57 -5.09 -25.80
CA THR A 45 18.70 -5.56 -26.63
C THR A 45 19.93 -5.88 -25.77
N GLU A 46 20.98 -6.41 -26.39
CA GLU A 46 22.30 -6.69 -25.78
C GLU A 46 22.91 -5.45 -25.10
N LYS A 47 22.54 -4.24 -25.51
CA LYS A 47 22.98 -2.98 -24.88
C LYS A 47 22.62 -2.90 -23.39
N CYS A 48 21.57 -3.60 -22.95
CA CYS A 48 21.21 -3.66 -21.55
C CYS A 48 22.30 -4.27 -20.66
N TYR A 49 23.24 -5.04 -21.24
CA TYR A 49 24.34 -5.68 -20.50
C TYR A 49 25.64 -4.85 -20.52
N GLU A 50 25.65 -3.72 -21.22
CA GLU A 50 26.78 -2.80 -21.28
C GLU A 50 26.71 -1.79 -20.13
N CYS A 51 26.67 -2.26 -18.88
CA CYS A 51 26.50 -1.39 -17.71
C CYS A 51 27.20 -2.00 -16.47
N ASP A 52 27.57 -1.15 -15.52
CA ASP A 52 28.14 -1.57 -14.24
C ASP A 52 27.08 -2.22 -13.34
N PHE A 53 25.83 -1.77 -13.42
CA PHE A 53 24.66 -2.36 -12.75
C PHE A 53 23.36 -1.92 -13.46
N ALA A 54 22.31 -2.68 -13.26
CA ALA A 54 21.01 -2.36 -13.81
C ALA A 54 19.94 -2.12 -12.74
N ILE A 55 19.19 -1.02 -12.89
CA ILE A 55 18.04 -0.69 -12.05
C ILE A 55 16.78 -1.22 -12.70
N ILE A 56 16.00 -2.01 -11.97
CA ILE A 56 14.79 -2.65 -12.48
C ILE A 56 13.54 -2.09 -11.82
N SER A 57 12.57 -1.70 -12.65
CA SER A 57 11.23 -1.33 -12.17
C SER A 57 10.53 -2.51 -11.49
N PRO A 58 9.80 -2.31 -10.37
CA PRO A 58 9.22 -3.38 -9.55
C PRO A 58 8.27 -4.31 -10.31
N GLY A 59 7.61 -3.80 -11.37
CA GLY A 59 6.65 -4.54 -12.19
C GLY A 59 7.25 -5.54 -13.18
N ILE A 60 8.58 -5.56 -13.38
CA ILE A 60 9.23 -6.40 -14.39
C ILE A 60 9.52 -7.79 -13.80
N PRO A 61 8.94 -8.88 -14.36
CA PRO A 61 9.30 -10.25 -14.00
C PRO A 61 10.73 -10.56 -14.47
N THR A 62 11.54 -11.20 -13.62
CA THR A 62 12.95 -11.49 -13.90
C THR A 62 13.27 -12.98 -13.99
N ASN A 63 12.27 -13.82 -14.16
CA ASN A 63 12.38 -15.29 -14.24
C ASN A 63 12.51 -15.81 -15.69
N ASN A 64 13.23 -15.10 -16.54
CA ASN A 64 13.44 -15.47 -17.93
C ASN A 64 14.93 -15.45 -18.32
N THR A 65 15.25 -15.99 -19.50
CA THR A 65 16.62 -16.11 -20.01
C THR A 65 17.34 -14.77 -20.14
N PHE A 66 16.63 -13.70 -20.49
CA PHE A 66 17.20 -12.35 -20.60
C PHE A 66 17.78 -11.89 -19.26
N PHE A 67 17.07 -12.07 -18.15
CA PHE A 67 17.57 -11.65 -16.82
C PHE A 67 18.64 -12.59 -16.26
N ASN A 68 18.71 -13.86 -16.69
CA ASN A 68 19.77 -14.77 -16.32
C ASN A 68 21.14 -14.29 -16.83
N GLN A 69 21.20 -13.63 -17.98
CA GLN A 69 22.42 -13.07 -18.57
C GLN A 69 23.09 -12.00 -17.68
N PHE A 70 22.32 -11.22 -16.92
CA PHE A 70 22.89 -10.28 -15.96
C PHE A 70 23.70 -11.00 -14.88
N LYS A 71 23.17 -12.12 -14.38
CA LYS A 71 23.87 -12.95 -13.38
C LYS A 71 25.11 -13.63 -13.97
N GLU A 72 25.03 -14.14 -15.19
CA GLU A 72 26.15 -14.79 -15.89
C GLU A 72 27.29 -13.80 -16.17
N ARG A 73 26.98 -12.53 -16.36
CA ARG A 73 27.94 -11.45 -16.62
C ARG A 73 28.35 -10.70 -15.34
N ASP A 74 27.94 -11.16 -14.17
CA ASP A 74 28.15 -10.51 -12.85
C ASP A 74 27.63 -9.08 -12.77
N ILE A 75 26.59 -8.74 -13.54
CA ILE A 75 25.95 -7.43 -13.50
C ILE A 75 24.87 -7.43 -12.40
N GLN A 76 24.99 -6.54 -11.45
CA GLN A 76 24.03 -6.44 -10.35
C GLN A 76 22.69 -5.89 -10.80
N LEU A 77 21.61 -6.57 -10.41
CA LEU A 77 20.25 -6.09 -10.54
C LEU A 77 19.78 -5.51 -9.21
N ILE A 78 19.43 -4.23 -9.19
CA ILE A 78 18.96 -3.53 -7.99
C ILE A 78 17.62 -2.86 -8.20
N SER A 79 16.91 -2.53 -7.11
CA SER A 79 15.69 -1.74 -7.17
C SER A 79 16.00 -0.25 -7.22
N GLU A 80 15.03 0.54 -7.67
CA GLU A 80 15.09 2.01 -7.63
C GLU A 80 15.28 2.52 -6.20
N ILE A 81 14.66 1.86 -5.22
CA ILE A 81 14.78 2.18 -3.79
C ILE A 81 16.23 1.98 -3.31
N GLU A 82 16.86 0.88 -3.72
CA GLU A 82 18.28 0.63 -3.41
C GLU A 82 19.17 1.74 -3.95
N PHE A 83 19.02 2.03 -5.25
CA PHE A 83 19.83 3.04 -5.93
C PHE A 83 19.68 4.42 -5.28
N ALA A 84 18.46 4.88 -5.08
CA ALA A 84 18.21 6.19 -4.51
C ALA A 84 18.78 6.34 -3.09
N SER A 85 18.74 5.28 -2.28
CA SER A 85 19.27 5.29 -0.91
C SER A 85 20.77 5.52 -0.79
N TRP A 86 21.52 5.39 -1.88
CA TRP A 86 22.97 5.65 -1.87
C TRP A 86 23.30 7.14 -1.89
N TYR A 87 22.34 8.00 -2.18
CA TYR A 87 22.55 9.42 -2.47
C TYR A 87 21.75 10.35 -1.55
N THR A 88 21.34 9.85 -0.39
CA THR A 88 20.75 10.66 0.69
C THR A 88 21.28 10.23 2.03
N ASP A 89 21.55 11.20 2.89
CA ASP A 89 21.88 11.01 4.32
C ASP A 89 20.67 11.32 5.21
N ALA A 90 19.56 11.78 4.63
CA ALA A 90 18.34 12.06 5.37
C ALA A 90 17.73 10.78 5.95
N PRO A 91 17.14 10.82 7.15
CA PRO A 91 16.50 9.65 7.73
C PRO A 91 15.36 9.15 6.86
N ILE A 92 15.33 7.82 6.68
CA ILE A 92 14.30 7.12 5.90
C ILE A 92 13.38 6.36 6.85
N ILE A 93 12.08 6.62 6.76
CA ILE A 93 11.02 5.82 7.39
C ILE A 93 10.44 4.92 6.30
N GLY A 94 10.77 3.62 6.34
CA GLY A 94 10.26 2.63 5.40
C GLY A 94 9.04 1.90 5.96
N ILE A 95 7.90 2.00 5.28
CA ILE A 95 6.64 1.37 5.67
C ILE A 95 6.28 0.24 4.71
N THR A 96 6.20 -0.98 5.22
CA THR A 96 5.71 -2.14 4.45
C THR A 96 4.59 -2.87 5.20
N GLY A 97 4.00 -3.84 4.56
CA GLY A 97 2.88 -4.65 5.05
C GLY A 97 1.98 -5.06 3.89
N SER A 98 1.07 -5.97 4.12
CA SER A 98 0.05 -6.31 3.11
C SER A 98 -0.95 -5.16 2.97
N ASN A 99 -1.48 -4.65 4.06
CA ASN A 99 -2.48 -3.59 4.13
C ASN A 99 -2.02 -2.40 5.00
N GLY A 100 -2.67 -1.25 4.84
CA GLY A 100 -2.46 -0.07 5.70
C GLY A 100 -1.34 0.89 5.29
N LYS A 101 -0.41 0.49 4.44
CA LYS A 101 0.78 1.26 4.04
C LYS A 101 0.49 2.72 3.66
N SER A 102 -0.38 2.95 2.68
CA SER A 102 -0.67 4.30 2.17
C SER A 102 -1.29 5.21 3.24
N THR A 103 -2.19 4.66 4.08
CA THR A 103 -2.78 5.40 5.19
C THR A 103 -1.72 5.82 6.19
N THR A 104 -0.85 4.87 6.59
CA THR A 104 0.25 5.12 7.53
C THR A 104 1.21 6.17 7.00
N VAL A 105 1.65 6.04 5.75
CA VAL A 105 2.56 7.01 5.11
C VAL A 105 1.93 8.40 5.04
N SER A 106 0.64 8.51 4.71
CA SER A 106 -0.04 9.82 4.64
C SER A 106 -0.25 10.47 6.00
N ILE A 107 -0.53 9.68 7.06
CA ILE A 107 -0.61 10.20 8.43
C ILE A 107 0.77 10.71 8.88
N LEU A 108 1.83 9.92 8.62
CA LEU A 108 3.20 10.31 8.95
C LEU A 108 3.63 11.55 8.19
N ASP A 109 3.35 11.64 6.90
CA ASP A 109 3.62 12.83 6.10
C ASP A 109 2.96 14.07 6.73
N SER A 110 1.69 13.97 7.12
CA SER A 110 0.99 15.04 7.81
C SER A 110 1.63 15.42 9.17
N ILE A 111 2.11 14.43 9.93
CA ILE A 111 2.77 14.67 11.23
C ILE A 111 4.13 15.34 11.02
N PHE A 112 4.95 14.81 10.13
CA PHE A 112 6.33 15.25 9.94
C PHE A 112 6.44 16.59 9.22
N SER A 113 5.49 16.93 8.34
CA SER A 113 5.42 18.24 7.67
C SER A 113 5.25 19.44 8.63
N HIS A 114 4.94 19.18 9.91
CA HIS A 114 4.90 20.24 10.95
C HIS A 114 6.25 20.48 11.62
N GLU A 115 7.19 19.53 11.51
CA GLU A 115 8.47 19.55 12.25
C GLU A 115 9.68 19.62 11.30
N TYR A 116 9.51 19.18 10.06
CA TYR A 116 10.57 19.13 9.06
C TYR A 116 10.33 20.15 7.95
N GLU A 117 11.37 20.85 7.55
CA GLU A 117 11.31 21.82 6.44
C GLU A 117 11.05 21.12 5.11
N SER A 118 11.52 19.88 4.97
CA SER A 118 11.41 19.10 3.74
C SER A 118 11.00 17.65 4.05
N THR A 119 9.70 17.36 3.91
CA THR A 119 9.16 16.01 4.03
C THR A 119 8.90 15.46 2.65
N TYR A 120 9.50 14.32 2.34
CA TYR A 120 9.38 13.65 1.05
C TYR A 120 8.61 12.33 1.18
N MET A 121 7.34 12.37 0.87
CA MET A 121 6.51 11.16 0.77
C MET A 121 6.68 10.51 -0.61
N GLY A 122 6.80 9.16 -0.65
CA GLY A 122 6.92 8.48 -1.93
C GLY A 122 7.11 6.97 -1.87
N GLY A 123 7.74 6.43 -2.93
CA GLY A 123 8.02 5.00 -3.08
C GLY A 123 7.00 4.28 -3.98
N ASN A 124 6.24 3.34 -3.42
CA ASN A 124 5.20 2.60 -4.15
C ASN A 124 3.94 3.45 -4.46
N ILE A 125 3.81 4.61 -3.83
CA ILE A 125 2.78 5.63 -4.09
C ILE A 125 3.43 6.99 -4.24
N GLY A 126 2.74 7.90 -4.88
CA GLY A 126 3.20 9.28 -5.04
C GLY A 126 4.47 9.38 -5.90
N THR A 127 5.44 10.15 -5.43
CA THR A 127 6.69 10.40 -6.13
C THR A 127 7.68 9.24 -5.95
N PRO A 128 8.36 8.74 -6.99
CA PRO A 128 9.45 7.79 -6.83
C PRO A 128 10.53 8.29 -5.86
N PHE A 129 11.12 7.38 -5.10
CA PHE A 129 12.15 7.76 -4.11
C PHE A 129 13.34 8.44 -4.76
N SER A 130 13.76 7.99 -5.93
CA SER A 130 14.83 8.62 -6.72
C SER A 130 14.54 10.08 -7.11
N LEU A 131 13.29 10.42 -7.41
CA LEU A 131 12.91 11.82 -7.65
C LEU A 131 12.89 12.65 -6.36
N ASN A 132 12.50 12.07 -5.25
CA ASN A 132 12.58 12.72 -3.95
C ASN A 132 14.04 13.04 -3.59
N VAL A 133 14.95 12.07 -3.77
CA VAL A 133 16.39 12.26 -3.55
C VAL A 133 16.99 13.27 -4.55
N LEU A 134 16.56 13.24 -5.80
CA LEU A 134 16.97 14.24 -6.79
C LEU A 134 16.56 15.66 -6.34
N ASN A 135 15.34 15.83 -5.86
CA ASN A 135 14.85 17.13 -5.38
C ASN A 135 15.59 17.57 -4.12
N GLU A 136 15.80 16.66 -3.16
CA GLU A 136 16.60 16.91 -1.96
C GLU A 136 17.99 17.47 -2.34
N ASN A 137 18.71 16.78 -3.21
CA ASN A 137 20.05 17.16 -3.64
C ASN A 137 20.04 18.48 -4.45
N LYS A 138 19.11 18.59 -5.40
CA LYS A 138 19.01 19.75 -6.30
C LYS A 138 18.71 21.05 -5.55
N TYR A 139 17.87 20.99 -4.53
CA TYR A 139 17.49 22.15 -3.72
C TYR A 139 18.30 22.25 -2.43
N ASN A 140 19.28 21.37 -2.20
CA ASN A 140 20.10 21.33 -0.99
C ASN A 140 19.23 21.40 0.29
N ALA A 141 18.19 20.56 0.31
CA ALA A 141 17.16 20.58 1.35
C ALA A 141 17.77 20.27 2.71
N LYS A 142 17.58 21.19 3.64
CA LYS A 142 18.00 21.02 5.03
C LYS A 142 16.88 20.36 5.82
N ASN A 143 17.25 19.66 6.90
CA ASN A 143 16.29 18.98 7.78
C ASN A 143 15.25 18.18 6.98
N ALA A 144 15.75 17.36 6.04
CA ALA A 144 14.94 16.51 5.17
C ALA A 144 14.60 15.18 5.85
N ILE A 145 13.46 14.59 5.49
CA ILE A 145 13.05 13.25 5.88
C ILE A 145 12.29 12.56 4.75
N HIS A 146 12.57 11.28 4.53
CA HIS A 146 11.86 10.46 3.54
C HIS A 146 10.89 9.49 4.22
N ILE A 147 9.62 9.50 3.80
CA ILE A 147 8.57 8.61 4.27
C ILE A 147 8.12 7.75 3.10
N LEU A 148 8.54 6.47 3.09
CA LEU A 148 8.42 5.61 1.93
C LEU A 148 7.39 4.49 2.14
N GLU A 149 6.41 4.41 1.25
CA GLU A 149 5.65 3.18 1.07
C GLU A 149 6.49 2.17 0.28
N LEU A 150 6.71 0.98 0.83
CA LEU A 150 7.55 -0.05 0.22
C LEU A 150 6.74 -1.32 -0.06
N SER A 151 6.68 -1.70 -1.33
CA SER A 151 6.11 -2.99 -1.75
C SER A 151 7.13 -4.13 -1.57
N SER A 152 6.64 -5.38 -1.55
CA SER A 152 7.52 -6.56 -1.55
C SER A 152 8.44 -6.56 -2.77
N PHE A 153 7.94 -6.18 -3.94
CA PHE A 153 8.71 -6.13 -5.20
C PHE A 153 9.89 -5.17 -5.15
N GLN A 154 9.73 -4.01 -4.51
CA GLN A 154 10.82 -3.05 -4.31
C GLN A 154 11.88 -3.57 -3.34
N LEU A 155 11.46 -4.34 -2.32
CA LEU A 155 12.34 -4.89 -1.30
C LEU A 155 13.08 -6.18 -1.72
N GLU A 156 12.66 -6.85 -2.81
CA GLU A 156 13.36 -8.05 -3.32
C GLU A 156 14.82 -7.80 -3.69
N ARG A 157 15.13 -6.61 -4.19
CA ARG A 157 16.46 -6.28 -4.77
C ARG A 157 17.19 -5.19 -4.03
N ILE A 158 17.00 -5.13 -2.72
CA ILE A 158 17.84 -4.29 -1.87
C ILE A 158 19.12 -5.02 -1.48
N LYS A 159 20.20 -4.26 -1.39
CA LYS A 159 21.54 -4.72 -0.99
C LYS A 159 22.03 -4.00 0.26
N LYS A 160 22.11 -2.66 0.17
CA LYS A 160 22.62 -1.74 1.21
C LYS A 160 21.51 -0.88 1.82
N PHE A 161 20.34 -0.81 1.18
CA PHE A 161 19.19 -0.04 1.68
C PHE A 161 19.01 -0.29 3.18
N LYS A 162 19.07 0.77 3.95
CA LYS A 162 18.96 0.73 5.41
C LYS A 162 18.11 1.89 5.89
N PRO A 163 16.80 1.68 6.18
CA PRO A 163 15.98 2.72 6.75
C PRO A 163 16.37 2.99 8.21
N TYR A 164 16.22 4.24 8.65
CA TYR A 164 16.34 4.58 10.07
C TYR A 164 15.22 3.93 10.88
N ILE A 165 13.99 3.92 10.33
CA ILE A 165 12.87 3.14 10.87
C ILE A 165 12.34 2.21 9.79
N ALA A 166 12.34 0.91 10.06
CA ALA A 166 11.57 -0.08 9.35
C ALA A 166 10.25 -0.32 10.08
N CYS A 167 9.12 -0.15 9.38
CA CYS A 167 7.81 -0.46 9.94
C CYS A 167 7.11 -1.55 9.14
N ILE A 168 6.68 -2.62 9.84
CA ILE A 168 5.91 -3.72 9.25
C ILE A 168 4.53 -3.77 9.91
N LEU A 169 3.51 -3.34 9.14
CA LEU A 169 2.15 -3.18 9.67
C LEU A 169 1.45 -4.51 9.89
N ASN A 170 1.52 -5.38 8.90
CA ASN A 170 0.89 -6.71 8.92
C ASN A 170 1.43 -7.58 7.78
N LEU A 171 1.28 -8.89 7.95
CA LEU A 171 1.61 -9.90 6.96
C LEU A 171 0.39 -10.79 6.74
N SER A 172 -0.19 -10.74 5.56
CA SER A 172 -1.32 -11.55 5.13
C SER A 172 -1.16 -11.91 3.65
N ALA A 173 -1.76 -13.00 3.22
CA ALA A 173 -1.62 -13.52 1.87
C ALA A 173 -2.07 -12.51 0.81
N ASP A 174 -1.19 -12.22 -0.15
CA ASP A 174 -1.45 -11.41 -1.35
C ASP A 174 -0.40 -11.78 -2.41
N HIS A 175 -0.63 -11.40 -3.67
CA HIS A 175 0.34 -11.56 -4.77
C HIS A 175 0.84 -13.01 -5.01
N LEU A 176 -0.02 -14.02 -4.82
CA LEU A 176 0.30 -15.43 -5.07
C LEU A 176 0.43 -15.76 -6.58
N ASP A 177 0.03 -14.83 -7.44
CA ASP A 177 0.31 -14.85 -8.89
C ASP A 177 1.80 -14.64 -9.20
N ARG A 178 2.56 -14.04 -8.29
CA ARG A 178 3.98 -13.71 -8.47
C ARG A 178 4.92 -14.49 -7.57
N TYR A 179 4.49 -14.82 -6.37
CA TYR A 179 5.30 -15.55 -5.40
C TYR A 179 4.94 -17.03 -5.38
N PRO A 180 5.96 -17.93 -5.40
CA PRO A 180 5.71 -19.38 -5.34
C PRO A 180 5.00 -19.81 -4.06
N SER A 181 5.19 -19.06 -2.96
CA SER A 181 4.54 -19.33 -1.68
C SER A 181 4.26 -18.05 -0.89
N ILE A 182 3.37 -18.15 0.10
CA ILE A 182 3.11 -17.07 1.09
C ILE A 182 4.41 -16.72 1.84
N ALA A 183 5.23 -17.72 2.15
CA ALA A 183 6.50 -17.51 2.85
C ALA A 183 7.48 -16.66 2.01
N ASP A 184 7.56 -16.87 0.70
CA ASP A 184 8.39 -16.06 -0.18
C ASP A 184 7.93 -14.61 -0.22
N TYR A 185 6.61 -14.39 -0.26
CA TYR A 185 6.04 -13.04 -0.18
C TYR A 185 6.36 -12.35 1.15
N TYR A 186 6.26 -13.05 2.28
CA TYR A 186 6.62 -12.51 3.58
C TYR A 186 8.11 -12.22 3.66
N ASN A 187 8.96 -13.12 3.21
CA ASN A 187 10.42 -12.94 3.17
C ASN A 187 10.82 -11.72 2.34
N ALA A 188 10.15 -11.49 1.20
CA ALA A 188 10.39 -10.28 0.41
C ALA A 188 10.13 -8.99 1.20
N LYS A 189 9.07 -8.95 2.04
CA LYS A 189 8.82 -7.80 2.93
C LYS A 189 9.81 -7.71 4.08
N LEU A 190 10.18 -8.84 4.66
CA LEU A 190 11.16 -8.92 5.76
C LEU A 190 12.56 -8.43 5.34
N ASN A 191 12.87 -8.39 4.05
CA ASN A 191 14.12 -7.80 3.57
C ASN A 191 14.33 -6.36 4.05
N ILE A 192 13.28 -5.60 4.39
CA ILE A 192 13.39 -4.26 4.97
C ILE A 192 14.24 -4.24 6.24
N THR A 193 14.36 -5.38 6.95
CA THR A 193 15.12 -5.51 8.19
C THR A 193 16.58 -5.95 7.97
N LYS A 194 16.95 -6.30 6.74
CA LYS A 194 18.22 -6.97 6.40
C LYS A 194 19.46 -6.23 6.89
N ASN A 195 19.49 -4.92 6.76
CA ASN A 195 20.65 -4.09 7.04
C ASN A 195 20.47 -3.23 8.31
N LEU A 196 19.44 -3.47 9.12
CA LEU A 196 19.24 -2.74 10.38
C LEU A 196 20.38 -3.03 11.37
N ASP A 197 20.72 -2.02 12.15
CA ASP A 197 21.67 -2.09 13.24
C ASP A 197 21.13 -1.39 14.50
N LYS A 198 21.95 -1.27 15.55
CA LYS A 198 21.57 -0.64 16.83
C LYS A 198 21.22 0.86 16.74
N LYS A 199 21.49 1.50 15.61
CA LYS A 199 21.08 2.90 15.34
C LYS A 199 19.70 2.98 14.73
N CYS A 200 19.15 1.86 14.28
CA CYS A 200 17.86 1.76 13.61
C CYS A 200 16.77 1.26 14.54
N TYR A 201 15.52 1.40 14.09
CA TYR A 201 14.34 0.92 14.80
C TYR A 201 13.52 -0.03 13.90
N LEU A 202 13.01 -1.10 14.50
CA LEU A 202 11.99 -1.95 13.91
C LEU A 202 10.68 -1.75 14.66
N VAL A 203 9.67 -1.21 13.98
CA VAL A 203 8.31 -1.02 14.50
C VAL A 203 7.41 -2.07 13.87
N TYR A 204 6.79 -2.95 14.66
CA TYR A 204 5.97 -4.00 14.08
C TYR A 204 4.71 -4.33 14.91
N ASN A 205 3.71 -4.90 14.21
CA ASN A 205 2.52 -5.42 14.86
C ASN A 205 2.84 -6.73 15.57
N LYS A 206 2.57 -6.79 16.87
CA LYS A 206 2.87 -7.93 17.73
C LYS A 206 2.20 -9.24 17.29
N GLN A 207 1.09 -9.20 16.57
CA GLN A 207 0.48 -10.40 15.99
C GLN A 207 1.43 -11.22 15.11
N ASN A 208 2.43 -10.56 14.54
CA ASN A 208 3.41 -11.19 13.65
C ASN A 208 4.77 -11.43 14.34
N GLU A 209 4.82 -11.44 15.68
CA GLU A 209 6.08 -11.50 16.47
C GLU A 209 6.98 -12.66 16.09
N ASN A 210 6.43 -13.81 15.74
CA ASN A 210 7.19 -15.02 15.37
C ASN A 210 8.14 -14.81 14.17
N PHE A 211 7.87 -13.81 13.31
CA PHE A 211 8.75 -13.48 12.16
C PHE A 211 9.98 -12.66 12.53
N TYR A 212 10.07 -12.15 13.76
CA TYR A 212 11.08 -11.17 14.16
C TYR A 212 12.03 -11.69 15.24
N VAL A 213 11.99 -12.98 15.54
CA VAL A 213 12.85 -13.64 16.54
C VAL A 213 14.34 -13.42 16.19
N GLY A 214 15.11 -12.97 17.17
CA GLY A 214 16.56 -12.72 17.04
C GLY A 214 16.91 -11.35 16.44
N LEU A 215 15.96 -10.50 16.07
CA LEU A 215 16.22 -9.15 15.61
C LEU A 215 16.49 -8.16 16.77
N GLU A 216 16.09 -8.51 18.00
CA GLU A 216 16.34 -7.71 19.21
C GLU A 216 17.83 -7.48 19.47
N GLU A 217 18.67 -8.43 19.08
CA GLU A 217 20.12 -8.32 19.20
C GLU A 217 20.71 -7.32 18.19
N LYS A 218 20.03 -7.11 17.07
CA LYS A 218 20.51 -6.29 15.95
C LYS A 218 20.00 -4.86 15.96
N THR A 219 18.75 -4.64 16.38
CA THR A 219 18.09 -3.33 16.25
C THR A 219 17.22 -3.01 17.46
N ASN A 220 16.78 -1.76 17.58
CA ASN A 220 15.81 -1.36 18.60
C ASN A 220 14.41 -1.77 18.17
N ILE A 221 13.67 -2.47 19.04
CA ILE A 221 12.35 -3.00 18.75
C ILE A 221 11.28 -2.23 19.48
N ILE A 222 10.20 -1.88 18.75
CA ILE A 222 8.99 -1.27 19.27
C ILE A 222 7.78 -2.03 18.75
N LYS A 223 6.92 -2.48 19.65
CA LYS A 223 5.75 -3.29 19.36
C LYS A 223 4.46 -2.47 19.50
N PHE A 224 3.53 -2.69 18.60
CA PHE A 224 2.16 -2.17 18.73
C PHE A 224 1.14 -3.27 18.43
N ASN A 225 -0.05 -3.15 18.98
CA ASN A 225 -1.21 -3.97 18.60
C ASN A 225 -2.49 -3.37 19.16
N ALA A 226 -3.59 -3.47 18.43
CA ALA A 226 -4.87 -2.95 18.85
C ALA A 226 -5.50 -3.70 20.06
N GLY A 227 -5.21 -5.00 20.22
CA GLY A 227 -5.87 -5.85 21.23
C GLY A 227 -4.93 -6.46 22.28
N ILE A 228 -3.62 -6.24 22.20
CA ILE A 228 -2.63 -6.90 23.08
C ILE A 228 -2.01 -5.88 24.04
N SER A 229 -2.36 -5.97 25.31
CA SER A 229 -2.00 -5.01 26.36
C SER A 229 -0.51 -4.98 26.72
N ASP A 230 0.26 -6.02 26.41
CA ASP A 230 1.70 -6.06 26.64
C ASP A 230 2.54 -5.46 25.48
N SER A 231 1.89 -4.88 24.48
CA SER A 231 2.51 -4.04 23.46
C SER A 231 2.87 -2.67 24.04
N ASP A 232 3.86 -1.98 23.46
CA ASP A 232 4.27 -0.63 23.91
C ASP A 232 3.13 0.39 23.79
N LEU A 233 2.29 0.26 22.75
CA LEU A 233 1.00 0.92 22.60
C LEU A 233 -0.08 -0.09 22.27
N PHE A 234 -1.25 0.08 22.86
CA PHE A 234 -2.42 -0.72 22.58
C PHE A 234 -3.72 0.11 22.65
N PHE A 235 -4.80 -0.46 22.13
CA PHE A 235 -6.13 0.14 22.17
C PHE A 235 -6.96 -0.54 23.26
N ASN A 236 -7.55 0.26 24.15
CA ASN A 236 -8.42 -0.20 25.21
C ASN A 236 -9.82 0.38 25.03
N ASN A 237 -10.70 -0.35 24.39
CA ASN A 237 -12.13 -0.10 24.12
C ASN A 237 -12.49 1.29 23.56
N SER A 238 -11.88 2.37 24.00
CA SER A 238 -12.18 3.74 23.57
C SER A 238 -10.97 4.65 23.54
N LYS A 239 -9.78 4.18 23.96
CA LYS A 239 -8.59 5.01 24.11
C LYS A 239 -7.34 4.30 23.62
N ILE A 240 -6.44 5.07 23.02
CA ILE A 240 -5.07 4.63 22.75
C ILE A 240 -4.26 4.85 24.02
N VAL A 241 -3.68 3.79 24.55
CA VAL A 241 -3.01 3.76 25.87
C VAL A 241 -1.54 3.35 25.70
N HIS A 242 -0.67 4.00 26.45
CA HIS A 242 0.74 3.63 26.60
C HIS A 242 0.87 2.60 27.74
N SER A 243 1.34 1.38 27.45
CA SER A 243 1.39 0.27 28.40
C SER A 243 2.18 0.59 29.68
N LYS A 244 3.43 1.05 29.54
CA LYS A 244 4.32 1.34 30.68
C LYS A 244 3.86 2.48 31.58
N LYS A 245 3.08 3.42 31.06
CA LYS A 245 2.63 4.64 31.79
C LYS A 245 1.15 4.60 32.15
N ASN A 246 0.40 3.64 31.63
CA ASN A 246 -1.06 3.53 31.70
C ASN A 246 -1.78 4.88 31.46
N THR A 247 -1.25 5.68 30.52
CA THR A 247 -1.77 7.00 30.20
C THR A 247 -2.47 6.98 28.86
N ALA A 248 -3.73 7.47 28.85
CA ALA A 248 -4.46 7.69 27.61
C ALA A 248 -3.78 8.77 26.78
N LEU A 249 -3.59 8.51 25.49
CA LEU A 249 -2.99 9.44 24.53
C LEU A 249 -4.07 10.13 23.68
N ILE A 250 -5.02 9.37 23.14
CA ILE A 250 -6.07 9.85 22.23
C ILE A 250 -7.37 9.11 22.53
N ASP A 251 -8.48 9.83 22.53
CA ASP A 251 -9.83 9.25 22.59
C ASP A 251 -10.28 8.83 21.19
N TYR A 252 -10.71 7.57 21.02
CA TYR A 252 -11.09 7.03 19.71
C TYR A 252 -12.28 7.75 19.08
N GLU A 253 -13.25 8.17 19.88
CA GLU A 253 -14.44 8.90 19.41
C GLU A 253 -14.12 10.21 18.68
N LYS A 254 -12.94 10.79 18.95
CA LYS A 254 -12.46 12.01 18.31
C LYS A 254 -11.76 11.77 16.98
N ILE A 255 -11.39 10.52 16.70
CA ILE A 255 -10.67 10.16 15.47
C ILE A 255 -11.66 10.02 14.32
N GLN A 256 -11.45 10.77 13.23
CA GLN A 256 -12.29 10.65 12.03
C GLN A 256 -12.04 9.37 11.24
N LEU A 257 -10.81 8.85 11.30
CA LEU A 257 -10.39 7.63 10.60
C LEU A 257 -10.78 6.40 11.42
N GLN A 258 -12.03 5.92 11.27
CA GLN A 258 -12.60 4.81 12.01
C GLN A 258 -12.17 3.43 11.48
N GLY A 259 -12.34 2.38 12.30
CA GLY A 259 -12.10 0.98 11.96
C GLY A 259 -10.87 0.37 12.65
N SER A 260 -10.96 -0.90 13.05
CA SER A 260 -9.91 -1.59 13.81
C SER A 260 -8.54 -1.59 13.11
N HIS A 261 -8.54 -1.81 11.80
CA HIS A 261 -7.31 -1.76 10.99
C HIS A 261 -6.66 -0.36 10.95
N ASN A 262 -7.46 0.71 11.08
CA ASN A 262 -6.94 2.07 11.13
C ASN A 262 -6.38 2.40 12.52
N ILE A 263 -6.90 1.78 13.57
CA ILE A 263 -6.29 1.88 14.90
C ILE A 263 -4.85 1.35 14.85
N GLU A 264 -4.60 0.21 14.22
CA GLU A 264 -3.24 -0.35 14.08
C GLU A 264 -2.32 0.59 13.29
N ASN A 265 -2.80 1.17 12.19
CA ASN A 265 -2.05 2.17 11.42
C ASN A 265 -1.70 3.40 12.28
N ILE A 266 -2.65 3.90 13.07
CA ILE A 266 -2.46 5.02 13.99
C ILE A 266 -1.46 4.68 15.09
N LEU A 267 -1.53 3.48 15.69
CA LEU A 267 -0.57 3.02 16.70
C LEU A 267 0.86 3.02 16.14
N ALA A 268 1.06 2.52 14.93
CA ALA A 268 2.34 2.56 14.24
C ALA A 268 2.83 4.01 14.05
N CYS A 269 1.96 4.91 13.57
CA CYS A 269 2.30 6.33 13.38
C CYS A 269 2.73 7.01 14.70
N ILE A 270 2.00 6.76 15.80
CA ILE A 270 2.34 7.32 17.10
C ILE A 270 3.72 6.82 17.58
N GLN A 271 4.00 5.53 17.42
CA GLN A 271 5.30 4.97 17.82
C GLN A 271 6.44 5.58 17.00
N ILE A 272 6.28 5.70 15.68
CA ILE A 272 7.26 6.32 14.80
C ILE A 272 7.48 7.79 15.17
N ALA A 273 6.42 8.57 15.35
CA ALA A 273 6.52 9.97 15.72
C ALA A 273 7.22 10.18 17.09
N LYS A 274 7.01 9.25 18.04
CA LYS A 274 7.69 9.28 19.34
C LYS A 274 9.20 9.02 19.26
N ILE A 275 9.66 8.18 18.33
CA ILE A 275 11.11 7.96 18.12
C ILE A 275 11.80 9.27 17.74
N PHE A 276 11.13 10.11 16.97
CA PHE A 276 11.62 11.45 16.59
C PHE A 276 11.30 12.56 17.61
N ASN A 277 10.75 12.21 18.79
CA ASN A 277 10.35 13.14 19.84
C ASN A 277 9.34 14.22 19.40
N ILE A 278 8.50 13.92 18.39
CA ILE A 278 7.46 14.86 17.95
C ILE A 278 6.48 15.14 19.09
N ASN A 279 6.06 16.40 19.20
CA ASN A 279 5.18 16.85 20.26
C ASN A 279 3.85 16.06 20.28
N LYS A 280 3.44 15.63 21.47
CA LYS A 280 2.18 14.89 21.66
C LYS A 280 0.95 15.64 21.17
N THR A 281 0.93 16.97 21.34
CA THR A 281 -0.19 17.80 20.90
C THR A 281 -0.29 17.81 19.38
N THR A 282 0.85 17.92 18.69
CA THR A 282 0.92 17.82 17.22
C THR A 282 0.39 16.48 16.75
N ILE A 283 0.91 15.36 17.31
CA ILE A 283 0.47 13.99 16.97
C ILE A 283 -1.04 13.84 17.16
N LYS A 284 -1.55 14.25 18.32
CA LYS A 284 -2.97 14.16 18.67
C LYS A 284 -3.84 14.95 17.69
N ASN A 285 -3.53 16.23 17.48
CA ASN A 285 -4.32 17.11 16.63
C ASN A 285 -4.40 16.59 15.19
N ILE A 286 -3.30 16.07 14.65
CA ILE A 286 -3.27 15.54 13.30
C ILE A 286 -4.09 14.26 13.20
N ILE A 287 -3.93 13.31 14.13
CA ILE A 287 -4.66 12.04 14.10
C ILE A 287 -6.17 12.27 14.27
N GLU A 288 -6.60 13.15 15.17
CA GLU A 288 -8.01 13.46 15.40
C GLU A 288 -8.68 14.08 14.15
N ASN A 289 -7.92 14.86 13.37
CA ASN A 289 -8.43 15.56 12.18
C ASN A 289 -8.07 14.90 10.83
N PHE A 290 -7.36 13.78 10.85
CA PHE A 290 -6.95 13.11 9.63
C PHE A 290 -8.17 12.49 8.91
N LYS A 291 -8.39 12.91 7.68
CA LYS A 291 -9.50 12.41 6.87
C LYS A 291 -9.12 11.11 6.16
N PRO A 292 -10.05 10.16 6.02
CA PRO A 292 -9.83 8.97 5.20
C PRO A 292 -9.33 9.31 3.80
N LEU A 293 -8.43 8.50 3.26
CA LEU A 293 -7.95 8.64 1.89
C LEU A 293 -9.05 8.33 0.89
N ASN A 294 -9.02 8.99 -0.26
CA ASN A 294 -9.91 8.66 -1.37
C ASN A 294 -9.85 7.16 -1.70
N HIS A 295 -10.98 6.58 -2.09
CA HIS A 295 -11.12 5.17 -2.46
C HIS A 295 -10.80 4.16 -1.34
N ARG A 296 -10.74 4.59 -0.08
CA ARG A 296 -10.55 3.75 1.10
C ARG A 296 -11.62 4.03 2.13
N MET A 297 -12.66 3.19 2.16
CA MET A 297 -13.87 3.39 2.97
C MET A 297 -14.44 4.82 2.85
N GLU A 298 -14.25 5.42 1.68
CA GLU A 298 -14.66 6.79 1.37
C GLU A 298 -16.18 6.90 1.32
N LEU A 299 -16.76 7.71 2.18
CA LEU A 299 -18.18 8.05 2.11
C LEU A 299 -18.43 8.92 0.87
N VAL A 300 -19.13 8.37 -0.11
CA VAL A 300 -19.47 9.08 -1.35
C VAL A 300 -20.71 9.94 -1.16
N LYS A 301 -21.76 9.36 -0.59
CA LYS A 301 -23.06 10.01 -0.36
C LYS A 301 -23.87 9.22 0.66
N THR A 302 -24.74 9.93 1.37
CA THR A 302 -25.91 9.35 2.04
C THR A 302 -27.15 9.95 1.38
N ASN A 303 -28.02 9.11 0.87
CA ASN A 303 -29.26 9.52 0.21
C ASN A 303 -30.41 8.62 0.67
N ASP A 304 -31.53 9.21 1.09
CA ASP A 304 -32.71 8.49 1.58
C ASP A 304 -32.41 7.38 2.60
N GLY A 305 -31.48 7.64 3.52
CA GLY A 305 -31.03 6.68 4.50
C GLY A 305 -30.08 5.58 3.97
N ILE A 306 -29.76 5.54 2.66
CA ILE A 306 -28.81 4.62 2.05
C ILE A 306 -27.42 5.25 2.05
N THR A 307 -26.41 4.48 2.47
CA THR A 307 -25.03 4.93 2.55
C THR A 307 -24.20 4.29 1.42
N TYR A 308 -23.51 5.10 0.63
CA TYR A 308 -22.64 4.64 -0.48
C TYR A 308 -21.20 4.80 -0.11
N ILE A 309 -20.45 3.69 -0.08
CA ILE A 309 -19.03 3.63 0.35
C ILE A 309 -18.16 3.15 -0.80
N ASN A 310 -17.13 3.92 -1.09
CA ASN A 310 -16.10 3.60 -2.07
C ASN A 310 -14.84 3.08 -1.36
N ASP A 311 -14.61 1.79 -1.48
CA ASP A 311 -13.40 1.11 -1.01
C ASP A 311 -12.69 0.41 -2.18
N SER A 312 -12.61 1.09 -3.32
CA SER A 312 -12.00 0.54 -4.55
C SER A 312 -10.56 0.08 -4.36
N LYS A 313 -9.85 0.58 -3.35
CA LYS A 313 -8.49 0.18 -2.99
C LYS A 313 -8.41 -1.19 -2.31
N ALA A 314 -9.52 -1.79 -1.87
CA ALA A 314 -9.57 -3.15 -1.34
C ALA A 314 -9.38 -4.18 -2.48
N THR A 315 -8.14 -4.46 -2.85
CA THR A 315 -7.76 -5.34 -3.97
C THR A 315 -7.42 -6.77 -3.54
N ASN A 316 -7.73 -7.13 -2.29
CA ASN A 316 -7.63 -8.49 -1.75
C ASN A 316 -8.79 -8.80 -0.80
N THR A 317 -8.99 -10.08 -0.53
CA THR A 317 -10.11 -10.60 0.28
C THR A 317 -10.07 -10.11 1.73
N GLU A 318 -8.88 -10.02 2.34
CA GLU A 318 -8.73 -9.54 3.73
C GLU A 318 -9.22 -8.09 3.88
N SER A 319 -8.88 -7.22 2.93
CA SER A 319 -9.36 -5.83 2.95
C SER A 319 -10.88 -5.77 2.81
N ALA A 320 -11.46 -6.58 1.93
CA ALA A 320 -12.92 -6.64 1.76
C ALA A 320 -13.62 -7.15 3.03
N ILE A 321 -13.07 -8.17 3.71
CA ILE A 321 -13.59 -8.67 4.99
C ILE A 321 -13.60 -7.58 6.05
N LYS A 322 -12.51 -6.84 6.19
CA LYS A 322 -12.41 -5.70 7.13
C LYS A 322 -13.45 -4.61 6.82
N ALA A 323 -13.67 -4.34 5.53
CA ALA A 323 -14.69 -3.39 5.10
C ALA A 323 -16.11 -3.88 5.42
N ILE A 324 -16.41 -5.17 5.24
CA ILE A 324 -17.69 -5.77 5.61
C ILE A 324 -17.94 -5.64 7.11
N GLN A 325 -16.95 -5.99 7.92
CA GLN A 325 -17.01 -5.98 9.39
C GLN A 325 -17.06 -4.57 10.00
N SER A 326 -16.77 -3.53 9.23
CA SER A 326 -16.72 -2.15 9.72
C SER A 326 -18.09 -1.55 10.05
N SER A 327 -19.20 -2.25 9.79
CA SER A 327 -20.56 -1.74 10.02
C SER A 327 -21.56 -2.88 10.15
N ASP A 328 -22.52 -2.73 11.05
CA ASP A 328 -23.65 -3.66 11.23
C ASP A 328 -24.81 -3.40 10.24
N LYS A 329 -24.72 -2.33 9.42
CA LYS A 329 -25.74 -2.03 8.40
C LYS A 329 -25.84 -3.14 7.38
N ARG A 330 -27.08 -3.47 6.96
CA ARG A 330 -27.31 -4.39 5.84
C ARG A 330 -26.60 -3.88 4.58
N THR A 331 -25.72 -4.71 4.06
CA THR A 331 -24.77 -4.33 3.01
C THR A 331 -25.06 -5.04 1.70
N ILE A 332 -25.14 -4.27 0.63
CA ILE A 332 -25.03 -4.76 -0.75
C ILE A 332 -23.55 -4.60 -1.12
N LEU A 333 -22.87 -5.73 -1.28
CA LEU A 333 -21.43 -5.79 -1.54
C LEU A 333 -21.16 -5.95 -3.04
N ILE A 334 -20.28 -5.13 -3.60
CA ILE A 334 -19.80 -5.24 -4.99
C ILE A 334 -18.41 -5.86 -4.96
N LEU A 335 -18.28 -7.09 -5.52
CA LEU A 335 -17.05 -7.87 -5.63
C LEU A 335 -16.68 -8.10 -7.09
N GLY A 336 -15.38 -8.16 -7.40
CA GLY A 336 -14.91 -8.54 -8.72
C GLY A 336 -13.83 -7.64 -9.29
N GLY A 337 -13.42 -7.96 -10.51
CA GLY A 337 -12.29 -7.36 -11.18
C GLY A 337 -11.36 -8.43 -11.74
N TYR A 338 -10.05 -8.21 -11.64
CA TYR A 338 -8.99 -9.14 -12.05
C TYR A 338 -8.34 -9.80 -10.83
N SER A 339 -8.35 -11.14 -10.76
CA SER A 339 -7.71 -11.88 -9.66
C SER A 339 -6.19 -11.88 -9.79
N LYS A 340 -5.51 -11.91 -8.64
CA LYS A 340 -4.06 -12.04 -8.53
C LYS A 340 -3.66 -13.48 -8.15
N GLY A 341 -4.21 -14.47 -8.85
CA GLY A 341 -4.02 -15.88 -8.58
C GLY A 341 -5.32 -16.61 -8.24
N GLU A 342 -5.24 -17.89 -7.93
CA GLU A 342 -6.40 -18.67 -7.49
C GLU A 342 -6.77 -18.29 -6.05
N ILE A 343 -8.03 -17.89 -5.87
CA ILE A 343 -8.57 -17.48 -4.56
C ILE A 343 -9.76 -18.38 -4.23
N ASP A 344 -9.71 -19.01 -3.06
CA ASP A 344 -10.87 -19.67 -2.47
C ASP A 344 -11.72 -18.65 -1.72
N TYR A 345 -12.77 -18.17 -2.37
CA TYR A 345 -13.73 -17.23 -1.79
C TYR A 345 -14.66 -17.90 -0.79
N ARG A 346 -14.84 -19.24 -0.84
CA ARG A 346 -15.62 -19.98 0.16
C ARG A 346 -14.88 -19.99 1.49
N GLU A 347 -13.58 -20.19 1.47
CA GLU A 347 -12.75 -20.11 2.67
C GLU A 347 -12.66 -18.66 3.18
N SER A 348 -12.31 -17.71 2.31
CA SER A 348 -12.04 -16.32 2.69
C SER A 348 -13.30 -15.58 3.17
N LEU A 349 -14.42 -15.73 2.46
CA LEU A 349 -15.73 -15.14 2.78
C LEU A 349 -16.69 -16.18 3.37
N GLY A 350 -16.15 -17.34 3.75
CA GLY A 350 -16.91 -18.50 4.20
C GLY A 350 -17.54 -18.35 5.57
N MET A 351 -17.07 -17.44 6.42
CA MET A 351 -17.86 -17.01 7.57
C MET A 351 -19.08 -16.25 7.04
N LYS A 352 -20.27 -16.68 7.47
CA LYS A 352 -21.50 -16.00 7.10
C LYS A 352 -21.52 -14.63 7.77
N PHE A 353 -21.43 -13.57 7.00
CA PHE A 353 -21.63 -12.21 7.45
C PHE A 353 -23.12 -11.90 7.42
N ASP A 354 -23.76 -11.84 8.57
CA ASP A 354 -25.21 -11.63 8.67
C ASP A 354 -25.65 -10.25 8.18
N ASN A 355 -24.74 -9.30 8.11
CA ASN A 355 -24.96 -7.97 7.56
C ASN A 355 -24.94 -7.92 6.02
N ILE A 356 -24.56 -8.97 5.29
CA ILE A 356 -24.62 -8.99 3.81
C ILE A 356 -26.06 -9.34 3.38
N SER A 357 -26.69 -8.42 2.67
CA SER A 357 -27.99 -8.64 2.05
C SER A 357 -27.89 -9.23 0.62
N HIS A 358 -26.97 -8.70 -0.19
CA HIS A 358 -26.70 -9.14 -1.56
C HIS A 358 -25.22 -9.02 -1.89
N ILE A 359 -24.75 -9.87 -2.80
CA ILE A 359 -23.42 -9.74 -3.43
C ILE A 359 -23.64 -9.55 -4.94
N ILE A 360 -23.06 -8.51 -5.49
CA ILE A 360 -23.05 -8.25 -6.93
C ILE A 360 -21.62 -8.50 -7.42
N CYS A 361 -21.46 -9.55 -8.21
CA CYS A 361 -20.18 -9.98 -8.76
C CYS A 361 -20.01 -9.42 -10.18
N TYR A 362 -18.83 -8.86 -10.50
CA TYR A 362 -18.58 -8.28 -11.83
C TYR A 362 -17.17 -8.60 -12.34
N GLY A 363 -16.93 -8.33 -13.63
CA GLY A 363 -15.62 -8.45 -14.27
C GLY A 363 -15.19 -9.89 -14.51
N LEU A 364 -13.91 -10.07 -14.84
CA LEU A 364 -13.36 -11.38 -15.21
C LEU A 364 -13.47 -12.39 -14.07
N GLU A 365 -13.18 -11.99 -12.84
CA GLU A 365 -13.26 -12.86 -11.67
C GLU A 365 -14.69 -13.01 -11.13
N GLY A 366 -15.61 -12.15 -11.56
CA GLY A 366 -16.97 -12.11 -11.05
C GLY A 366 -17.75 -13.41 -11.18
N LYS A 367 -17.53 -14.17 -12.27
CA LYS A 367 -18.19 -15.47 -12.47
C LYS A 367 -17.71 -16.50 -11.46
N ASN A 368 -16.40 -16.57 -11.20
CA ASN A 368 -15.82 -17.48 -10.21
C ASN A 368 -16.31 -17.14 -8.79
N ILE A 369 -16.33 -15.85 -8.42
CA ILE A 369 -16.88 -15.40 -7.13
C ILE A 369 -18.34 -15.80 -6.98
N TYR A 370 -19.16 -15.57 -8.02
CA TYR A 370 -20.56 -15.94 -8.03
C TYR A 370 -20.75 -17.47 -7.81
N ASP A 371 -20.04 -18.30 -8.55
CA ASP A 371 -20.17 -19.75 -8.46
C ASP A 371 -19.75 -20.31 -7.09
N GLN A 372 -18.82 -19.66 -6.44
CA GLN A 372 -18.38 -20.04 -5.09
C GLN A 372 -19.32 -19.56 -3.96
N LEU A 373 -20.03 -18.44 -4.14
CA LEU A 373 -20.79 -17.79 -3.06
C LEU A 373 -22.31 -17.89 -3.20
N LYS A 374 -22.85 -18.27 -4.36
CA LYS A 374 -24.29 -18.27 -4.67
C LYS A 374 -25.16 -19.14 -3.76
N ASP A 375 -24.60 -20.22 -3.21
CA ASP A 375 -25.32 -21.11 -2.31
C ASP A 375 -25.45 -20.54 -0.88
N LYS A 376 -24.65 -19.52 -0.56
CA LYS A 376 -24.55 -18.96 0.77
C LYS A 376 -25.18 -17.56 0.87
N TYR A 377 -25.10 -16.80 -0.20
CA TYR A 377 -25.56 -15.41 -0.26
C TYR A 377 -26.49 -15.22 -1.47
N LYS A 378 -27.35 -14.20 -1.40
CA LYS A 378 -28.09 -13.73 -2.58
C LYS A 378 -27.12 -13.06 -3.54
N CYS A 379 -26.59 -13.83 -4.50
CA CYS A 379 -25.60 -13.38 -5.45
C CYS A 379 -26.22 -13.07 -6.82
N LYS A 380 -25.69 -12.08 -7.54
CA LYS A 380 -25.91 -11.84 -8.97
C LYS A 380 -24.57 -11.64 -9.66
N TYR A 381 -24.39 -12.24 -10.84
CA TYR A 381 -23.26 -11.96 -11.71
C TYR A 381 -23.69 -10.99 -12.81
N ILE A 382 -22.93 -9.92 -12.97
CA ILE A 382 -23.13 -8.87 -13.97
C ILE A 382 -21.77 -8.50 -14.54
N GLY A 383 -21.51 -8.81 -15.82
CA GLY A 383 -20.18 -8.67 -16.43
C GLY A 383 -19.59 -7.26 -16.33
N GLU A 384 -20.42 -6.24 -16.60
CA GLU A 384 -19.97 -4.85 -16.66
C GLU A 384 -20.06 -4.14 -15.30
N PHE A 385 -19.00 -3.46 -14.90
CA PHE A 385 -18.91 -2.70 -13.65
C PHE A 385 -20.02 -1.66 -13.50
N LYS A 386 -20.29 -0.91 -14.58
CA LYS A 386 -21.33 0.13 -14.58
C LYS A 386 -22.71 -0.43 -14.22
N ASP A 387 -23.05 -1.57 -14.79
CA ASP A 387 -24.35 -2.19 -14.57
C ASP A 387 -24.42 -2.90 -13.22
N ALA A 388 -23.31 -3.42 -12.72
CA ALA A 388 -23.19 -3.95 -11.37
C ALA A 388 -23.48 -2.87 -10.31
N VAL A 389 -22.89 -1.67 -10.47
CA VAL A 389 -23.16 -0.53 -9.57
C VAL A 389 -24.62 -0.09 -9.65
N LYS A 390 -25.20 0.07 -10.86
CA LYS A 390 -26.61 0.42 -11.03
C LYS A 390 -27.54 -0.59 -10.36
N THR A 391 -27.30 -1.88 -10.57
CA THR A 391 -28.09 -2.94 -9.92
C THR A 391 -27.98 -2.87 -8.40
N SER A 392 -26.81 -2.55 -7.87
CA SER A 392 -26.60 -2.38 -6.43
C SER A 392 -27.41 -1.21 -5.87
N ILE A 393 -27.50 -0.10 -6.62
CA ILE A 393 -28.32 1.06 -6.25
C ILE A 393 -29.81 0.69 -6.25
N GLN A 394 -30.28 -0.03 -7.30
CA GLN A 394 -31.69 -0.45 -7.42
C GLN A 394 -32.15 -1.44 -6.33
N LEU A 395 -31.21 -2.25 -5.81
CA LEU A 395 -31.51 -3.22 -4.74
C LEU A 395 -31.41 -2.61 -3.34
N ALA A 396 -30.94 -1.38 -3.24
CA ALA A 396 -30.72 -0.74 -1.95
C ALA A 396 -32.05 -0.23 -1.38
N GLU A 397 -32.25 -0.50 -0.09
CA GLU A 397 -33.40 -0.07 0.71
C GLU A 397 -32.92 0.89 1.80
N ILE A 398 -33.85 1.59 2.46
CA ILE A 398 -33.56 2.46 3.60
C ILE A 398 -32.73 1.70 4.64
N ASN A 399 -31.70 2.35 5.19
CA ASN A 399 -30.71 1.81 6.12
C ASN A 399 -29.75 0.78 5.52
N HIS A 400 -29.76 0.55 4.20
CA HIS A 400 -28.72 -0.24 3.56
C HIS A 400 -27.42 0.56 3.38
N ARG A 401 -26.33 -0.19 3.21
CA ARG A 401 -25.04 0.29 2.75
C ARG A 401 -24.73 -0.37 1.40
N VAL A 402 -24.44 0.41 0.37
CA VAL A 402 -23.84 -0.07 -0.88
C VAL A 402 -22.33 0.10 -0.76
N LEU A 403 -21.61 -1.01 -0.75
CA LEU A 403 -20.18 -1.05 -0.53
C LEU A 403 -19.45 -1.58 -1.76
N LEU A 404 -18.66 -0.72 -2.42
CA LEU A 404 -17.65 -1.16 -3.38
C LEU A 404 -16.40 -1.56 -2.61
N SER A 405 -16.17 -2.87 -2.41
CA SER A 405 -14.93 -3.40 -1.81
C SER A 405 -14.56 -4.68 -2.55
N PRO A 406 -13.93 -4.51 -3.74
CA PRO A 406 -13.95 -5.49 -4.82
C PRO A 406 -13.17 -6.77 -4.58
N ALA A 407 -12.29 -6.85 -3.60
CA ALA A 407 -11.38 -7.98 -3.31
C ALA A 407 -10.39 -8.33 -4.45
N CYS A 408 -10.51 -7.69 -5.61
CA CYS A 408 -9.73 -7.91 -6.81
C CYS A 408 -9.10 -6.61 -7.32
N SER A 409 -8.02 -6.72 -8.10
CA SER A 409 -7.48 -5.56 -8.83
C SER A 409 -8.46 -5.10 -9.91
N SER A 410 -8.20 -3.94 -10.52
CA SER A 410 -9.13 -3.29 -11.46
C SER A 410 -8.75 -3.47 -12.93
N TYR A 411 -7.66 -4.17 -13.22
CA TYR A 411 -7.00 -4.18 -14.54
C TYR A 411 -7.77 -4.91 -15.65
N ASP A 412 -8.94 -5.46 -15.35
CA ASP A 412 -9.86 -6.01 -16.33
C ASP A 412 -10.68 -4.94 -17.09
N GLN A 413 -11.13 -3.90 -16.38
CA GLN A 413 -11.99 -2.85 -16.95
C GLN A 413 -11.46 -1.43 -16.72
N PHE A 414 -10.37 -1.25 -15.98
CA PHE A 414 -9.79 0.04 -15.61
C PHE A 414 -8.26 0.00 -15.61
N ASN A 415 -7.62 1.14 -15.80
CA ASN A 415 -6.15 1.26 -15.74
C ASN A 415 -5.61 1.18 -14.30
N ASN A 416 -6.41 1.54 -13.31
CA ASN A 416 -6.05 1.52 -11.89
C ASN A 416 -7.30 1.53 -11.00
N PHE A 417 -7.12 1.36 -9.69
CA PHE A 417 -8.23 1.36 -8.73
C PHE A 417 -8.83 2.76 -8.54
N GLU A 418 -8.09 3.82 -8.77
CA GLU A 418 -8.55 5.21 -8.70
C GLU A 418 -9.63 5.46 -9.77
N GLU A 419 -9.38 5.03 -11.00
CA GLU A 419 -10.33 5.16 -12.10
C GLU A 419 -11.62 4.39 -11.79
N ARG A 420 -11.51 3.15 -11.31
CA ARG A 420 -12.66 2.36 -10.84
C ARG A 420 -13.45 3.07 -9.75
N GLY A 421 -12.76 3.59 -8.74
CA GLY A 421 -13.39 4.30 -7.63
C GLY A 421 -14.02 5.64 -8.06
N ASN A 422 -13.42 6.37 -8.98
CA ASN A 422 -13.99 7.57 -9.56
C ASN A 422 -15.26 7.25 -10.38
N LYS A 423 -15.23 6.15 -11.13
CA LYS A 423 -16.40 5.69 -11.89
C LYS A 423 -17.56 5.31 -10.96
N PHE A 424 -17.27 4.62 -9.84
CA PHE A 424 -18.29 4.36 -8.82
C PHE A 424 -18.91 5.65 -8.29
N LYS A 425 -18.10 6.63 -7.88
CA LYS A 425 -18.57 7.94 -7.40
C LYS A 425 -19.45 8.66 -8.42
N GLN A 426 -19.03 8.62 -9.69
CA GLN A 426 -19.81 9.22 -10.78
C GLN A 426 -21.19 8.57 -10.89
N ILE A 427 -21.27 7.23 -10.98
CA ILE A 427 -22.52 6.49 -11.15
C ILE A 427 -23.46 6.73 -9.96
N VAL A 428 -22.93 6.68 -8.73
CA VAL A 428 -23.71 6.97 -7.52
C VAL A 428 -24.31 8.37 -7.59
N LYS A 429 -23.52 9.40 -7.94
CA LYS A 429 -24.02 10.77 -8.06
C LYS A 429 -25.11 10.91 -9.11
N GLU A 430 -24.92 10.30 -10.30
CA GLU A 430 -25.87 10.36 -11.42
C GLU A 430 -27.22 9.69 -11.11
N HIS A 431 -27.24 8.59 -10.36
CA HIS A 431 -28.42 7.76 -10.13
C HIS A 431 -29.07 7.98 -8.76
N THR A 432 -28.51 8.83 -7.92
CA THR A 432 -29.06 9.18 -6.60
C THR A 432 -29.30 10.69 -6.46
N SER A 433 -29.19 11.44 -7.56
CA SER A 433 -29.56 12.86 -7.61
C SER A 433 -31.07 12.95 -7.90
N ILE A 434 -31.85 13.33 -6.91
CA ILE A 434 -33.16 13.94 -7.03
C ILE A 434 -33.09 15.29 -6.33
#